data_e886251649c35a7ba787e271417c411a
#
_entry.id   e886251649c35a7ba787e271417c411a
#
_cell.length_a   1.000
_cell.length_b   1.000
_cell.length_c   1.000
_cell.angle_alpha   90.00
_cell.angle_beta   90.00
_cell.angle_gamma   90.00
#
_symmetry.space_group_name_H-M   'P 1'
#
loop_
_entity.id
_entity.type
_entity.pdbx_description
1 polymer ?
#
loop_
_entity_poly.entity_id
_entity_poly.type
_entity_poly.pdbx_seq_one_letter_code
_entity_poly.pdbx_strand_id
1 'polypeptide(L)'
;AEATLVDRWQFGEAWQTDGRLARSAIDAAKDASPWHHCGIESGRRLAQQLPCGQQQSSAGHRSIICNSGMTNQRRLWKKCAQSVLTFPDNPAMDSPNHNLRVDDVRRRFDRAAATFDSADFVHKVTREGLLARIEPMAVEARTVVDLGAATGSATPALRKRFRRSHIVAVDLSAAMLEQTRSKKSWFTRMSALQADAAAIPLADNSVDVVFANLLLPWLNDPPGAFVEINRVLREEGLFVFSTLGPDSLLALRKAWRTVDDDEHVNRFADMHNIGDALVRSGLRDPVLDVDRLSVTYENPRALFRDLTGAGARNSLAGRRRSLTGKRRYAAMTRALLASESGEPLTLDLEIVYGHCWAGPVRPDGGVFGVDAGRIPVRRR
;
A
#
# COMPACT_ATOMS: atom_id res chain seq x y z
N ALA A 1 -7.03 13.72 27.39
CA ALA A 1 -8.04 13.85 26.35
C ALA A 1 -7.93 12.60 25.48
N GLU A 2 -8.91 11.74 25.59
CA GLU A 2 -8.96 10.49 24.84
C GLU A 2 -9.53 10.77 23.44
N ALA A 3 -8.87 10.26 22.40
CA ALA A 3 -9.43 10.20 21.06
C ALA A 3 -10.51 9.11 21.09
N THR A 4 -11.74 9.46 20.70
CA THR A 4 -12.84 8.49 20.66
C THR A 4 -12.84 7.87 19.26
N LEU A 5 -12.64 6.57 19.19
CA LEU A 5 -12.76 5.76 17.98
C LEU A 5 -14.26 5.51 17.75
N VAL A 6 -14.82 6.01 16.65
CA VAL A 6 -16.15 5.63 16.20
C VAL A 6 -15.97 4.49 15.17
N ASP A 7 -15.95 3.26 15.67
CA ASP A 7 -16.00 2.07 14.82
C ASP A 7 -17.38 1.95 14.18
N ARG A 8 -17.52 2.31 12.93
CA ARG A 8 -18.62 1.82 12.09
C ARG A 8 -18.25 0.47 11.50
N TRP A 9 -18.13 -0.53 12.35
CA TRP A 9 -18.12 -1.92 11.91
C TRP A 9 -19.55 -2.34 11.57
N GLN A 10 -19.97 -2.16 10.32
CA GLN A 10 -21.09 -2.92 9.77
C GLN A 10 -20.54 -4.19 9.11
N PHE A 11 -19.91 -5.04 9.91
CA PHE A 11 -19.90 -6.47 9.63
C PHE A 11 -21.06 -7.07 10.44
N GLY A 12 -21.99 -7.71 9.72
CA GLY A 12 -23.18 -8.27 10.31
C GLY A 12 -22.88 -9.09 11.56
N GLU A 13 -23.63 -8.83 12.62
CA GLU A 13 -23.76 -9.65 13.81
C GLU A 13 -24.18 -11.08 13.40
N ALA A 14 -23.25 -11.96 13.09
CA ALA A 14 -23.52 -13.35 12.81
C ALA A 14 -22.42 -14.32 13.29
N TRP A 15 -21.47 -13.89 14.14
CA TRP A 15 -20.38 -14.79 14.57
C TRP A 15 -20.21 -14.94 16.06
N GLN A 16 -21.26 -14.69 16.85
CA GLN A 16 -21.28 -15.07 18.27
C GLN A 16 -22.64 -15.65 18.69
N THR A 17 -23.01 -16.80 18.16
CA THR A 17 -23.86 -17.76 18.86
C THR A 17 -23.72 -19.13 18.22
N ASP A 18 -23.17 -20.06 19.04
CA ASP A 18 -23.35 -21.50 18.98
C ASP A 18 -22.95 -22.26 17.68
N GLY A 19 -21.90 -23.08 17.83
CA GLY A 19 -21.35 -23.98 16.78
C GLY A 19 -22.31 -25.08 16.25
N ARG A 20 -23.61 -24.93 16.44
CA ARG A 20 -24.64 -25.80 15.85
C ARG A 20 -25.30 -25.23 14.60
N LEU A 21 -25.26 -23.93 14.37
CA LEU A 21 -25.85 -23.28 13.19
C LEU A 21 -24.93 -23.28 11.97
N ALA A 22 -23.63 -23.47 12.15
CA ALA A 22 -22.67 -23.50 11.03
C ALA A 22 -22.77 -24.74 10.15
N ARG A 23 -23.35 -25.85 10.62
CA ARG A 23 -23.52 -27.07 9.80
C ARG A 23 -24.74 -27.03 8.89
N SER A 24 -25.79 -26.34 9.25
CA SER A 24 -27.00 -26.26 8.41
C SER A 24 -26.87 -25.29 7.23
N ALA A 25 -25.99 -24.29 7.34
CA ALA A 25 -25.73 -23.33 6.26
C ALA A 25 -24.84 -23.90 5.14
N ILE A 26 -23.99 -24.87 5.46
CA ILE A 26 -23.10 -25.52 4.47
C ILE A 26 -23.87 -26.55 3.62
N ASP A 27 -24.88 -27.19 4.16
CA ASP A 27 -25.71 -28.15 3.40
C ASP A 27 -26.74 -27.45 2.50
N ALA A 28 -27.21 -26.26 2.85
CA ALA A 28 -28.11 -25.46 2.02
C ALA A 28 -27.41 -24.78 0.82
N ALA A 29 -26.09 -24.60 0.87
CA ALA A 29 -25.32 -23.98 -0.23
C ALA A 29 -24.95 -24.98 -1.35
N LYS A 30 -25.24 -26.27 -1.20
CA LYS A 30 -24.93 -27.29 -2.22
C LYS A 30 -26.02 -27.43 -3.28
N ASP A 31 -27.22 -26.89 -3.05
CA ASP A 31 -28.36 -27.07 -3.96
C ASP A 31 -28.78 -25.80 -4.71
N ALA A 32 -28.05 -24.69 -4.58
CA ALA A 32 -28.34 -23.46 -5.30
C ALA A 32 -27.26 -23.15 -6.34
N SER A 33 -27.35 -23.77 -7.49
CA SER A 33 -26.63 -23.37 -8.70
C SER A 33 -27.55 -22.46 -9.54
N PRO A 34 -27.20 -21.18 -9.74
CA PRO A 34 -27.76 -20.39 -10.82
C PRO A 34 -26.68 -19.85 -11.75
N TRP A 35 -26.16 -20.69 -12.62
CA TRP A 35 -25.58 -20.21 -13.86
C TRP A 35 -26.61 -20.39 -14.96
N HIS A 36 -27.56 -19.46 -15.09
CA HIS A 36 -28.38 -19.37 -16.29
C HIS A 36 -27.57 -18.66 -17.39
N HIS A 37 -27.47 -19.38 -18.49
CA HIS A 37 -26.99 -18.97 -19.79
C HIS A 37 -27.47 -17.58 -20.19
N CYS A 38 -26.55 -16.68 -20.50
CA CYS A 38 -26.82 -15.57 -21.38
C CYS A 38 -26.44 -16.03 -22.80
N GLY A 39 -27.45 -16.37 -23.60
CA GLY A 39 -27.28 -16.77 -24.97
C GLY A 39 -26.86 -15.57 -25.83
N ILE A 40 -25.77 -15.74 -26.55
CA ILE A 40 -25.38 -14.83 -27.63
C ILE A 40 -26.01 -15.39 -28.90
N GLU A 41 -27.12 -14.77 -29.31
CA GLU A 41 -27.68 -14.99 -30.64
C GLU A 41 -26.79 -14.37 -31.70
N SER A 42 -26.43 -15.18 -32.66
CA SER A 42 -25.71 -14.86 -33.87
C SER A 42 -26.54 -13.94 -34.81
N GLY A 43 -26.22 -12.66 -34.84
CA GLY A 43 -26.72 -11.72 -35.86
C GLY A 43 -25.74 -11.56 -37.01
N ARG A 44 -25.81 -12.44 -38.02
CA ARG A 44 -25.29 -12.13 -39.36
C ARG A 44 -26.19 -11.07 -39.97
N ARG A 45 -25.66 -9.89 -40.35
CA ARG A 45 -25.93 -9.20 -41.61
C ARG A 45 -25.20 -7.87 -41.76
N LEU A 46 -24.62 -7.70 -42.97
CA LEU A 46 -24.32 -6.47 -43.70
C LEU A 46 -23.11 -5.62 -43.24
N ALA A 47 -21.94 -6.02 -43.76
CA ALA A 47 -20.87 -5.07 -44.03
C ALA A 47 -21.20 -4.32 -45.34
N GLN A 48 -21.66 -3.08 -45.26
CA GLN A 48 -21.56 -2.13 -46.36
C GLN A 48 -20.28 -1.33 -46.26
N GLN A 49 -19.53 -1.33 -47.36
CA GLN A 49 -18.30 -0.58 -47.56
C GLN A 49 -18.59 0.93 -47.45
N LEU A 50 -17.87 1.64 -46.56
CA LEU A 50 -17.76 3.09 -46.61
C LEU A 50 -16.27 3.46 -46.74
N PRO A 51 -15.94 4.50 -47.51
CA PRO A 51 -14.55 4.86 -47.79
C PRO A 51 -13.89 5.55 -46.61
N CYS A 52 -12.57 5.43 -46.58
CA CYS A 52 -11.66 5.97 -45.57
C CYS A 52 -11.81 7.50 -45.47
N GLY A 53 -12.43 8.00 -44.40
CA GLY A 53 -12.53 9.41 -44.05
C GLY A 53 -11.86 9.66 -42.72
N GLN A 54 -10.94 10.62 -42.68
CA GLN A 54 -10.33 11.10 -41.44
C GLN A 54 -11.36 11.84 -40.61
N GLN A 55 -11.72 11.33 -39.44
CA GLN A 55 -12.43 12.12 -38.43
C GLN A 55 -11.40 12.51 -37.35
N GLN A 56 -11.18 13.80 -37.19
CA GLN A 56 -10.48 14.36 -36.03
C GLN A 56 -11.46 14.45 -34.87
N SER A 57 -11.22 13.73 -33.81
CA SER A 57 -11.89 13.95 -32.53
C SER A 57 -11.05 14.89 -31.66
N SER A 58 -11.72 15.75 -30.90
CA SER A 58 -11.17 16.83 -30.07
C SER A 58 -10.40 16.37 -28.82
N ALA A 59 -9.98 15.12 -28.75
CA ALA A 59 -9.17 14.56 -27.68
C ALA A 59 -8.02 13.76 -28.28
N GLY A 60 -7.00 14.39 -28.73
CA GLY A 60 -5.63 14.00 -29.09
C GLY A 60 -5.19 12.53 -29.22
N HIS A 61 -6.06 11.55 -29.44
CA HIS A 61 -5.70 10.14 -29.59
C HIS A 61 -5.90 9.69 -31.04
N ARG A 62 -4.79 9.38 -31.71
CA ARG A 62 -4.79 8.75 -33.02
C ARG A 62 -4.87 7.23 -32.87
N SER A 63 -6.01 6.64 -33.20
CA SER A 63 -6.11 5.20 -33.43
C SER A 63 -5.99 4.92 -34.94
N ILE A 64 -5.05 4.08 -35.30
CA ILE A 64 -4.87 3.59 -36.67
C ILE A 64 -5.50 2.22 -36.77
N ILE A 65 -6.61 2.11 -37.47
CA ILE A 65 -7.18 0.81 -37.87
C ILE A 65 -6.69 0.52 -39.28
N CYS A 66 -5.77 -0.44 -39.42
CA CYS A 66 -5.34 -0.95 -40.72
C CYS A 66 -6.11 -2.22 -41.05
N ASN A 67 -6.96 -2.11 -42.09
CA ASN A 67 -7.57 -3.26 -42.72
C ASN A 67 -6.81 -3.50 -44.03
N SER A 68 -5.90 -4.45 -44.10
CA SER A 68 -5.22 -4.84 -45.34
C SER A 68 -4.96 -6.33 -45.36
N GLY A 69 -5.22 -6.90 -46.54
CA GLY A 69 -5.18 -8.32 -46.84
C GLY A 69 -3.84 -9.06 -46.60
N MET A 70 -3.99 -10.33 -46.47
CA MET A 70 -3.05 -11.36 -46.05
C MET A 70 -1.84 -11.55 -46.97
N THR A 71 -0.83 -10.71 -47.02
CA THR A 71 0.46 -11.10 -47.61
C THR A 71 1.71 -10.45 -47.02
N ASN A 72 1.63 -9.59 -46.01
CA ASN A 72 2.84 -8.93 -45.49
C ASN A 72 2.96 -8.87 -43.94
N GLN A 73 2.29 -9.75 -43.23
CA GLN A 73 2.27 -9.73 -41.75
C GLN A 73 3.62 -9.98 -41.09
N ARG A 74 4.53 -10.73 -41.69
CA ARG A 74 5.83 -11.06 -41.06
C ARG A 74 6.82 -9.89 -40.97
N ARG A 75 6.67 -8.85 -41.79
CA ARG A 75 7.56 -7.65 -41.72
C ARG A 75 7.02 -6.55 -40.80
N LEU A 76 5.71 -6.46 -40.61
CA LEU A 76 5.11 -5.49 -39.69
C LEU A 76 5.24 -5.88 -38.23
N TRP A 77 5.18 -7.18 -37.91
CA TRP A 77 5.41 -7.68 -36.55
C TRP A 77 6.83 -7.40 -36.02
N LYS A 78 7.86 -7.41 -36.89
CA LYS A 78 9.22 -7.05 -36.44
C LYS A 78 9.39 -5.55 -36.13
N LYS A 79 8.56 -4.67 -36.65
CA LYS A 79 8.58 -3.25 -36.33
C LYS A 79 7.71 -2.89 -35.10
N CYS A 80 6.61 -3.62 -34.87
CA CYS A 80 5.81 -3.44 -33.64
C CYS A 80 6.46 -4.07 -32.40
N ALA A 81 7.26 -5.10 -32.54
CA ALA A 81 7.96 -5.72 -31.42
C ALA A 81 9.13 -4.88 -30.85
N GLN A 82 9.47 -3.76 -31.50
CA GLN A 82 10.47 -2.79 -31.01
C GLN A 82 9.86 -1.51 -30.41
N SER A 83 8.56 -1.34 -30.42
CA SER A 83 7.91 -0.35 -29.57
C SER A 83 7.78 -0.95 -28.17
N VAL A 84 8.78 -0.74 -27.34
CA VAL A 84 8.66 -0.83 -25.90
C VAL A 84 7.38 -0.07 -25.53
N LEU A 85 6.38 -0.75 -24.98
CA LEU A 85 5.26 -0.11 -24.33
C LEU A 85 5.83 0.63 -23.11
N THR A 86 6.31 1.83 -23.32
CA THR A 86 6.50 2.80 -22.27
C THR A 86 5.09 3.16 -21.81
N PHE A 87 4.63 2.51 -20.76
CA PHE A 87 3.48 3.03 -20.00
C PHE A 87 3.85 4.44 -19.56
N PRO A 88 2.92 5.40 -19.65
CA PRO A 88 3.22 6.74 -19.20
C PRO A 88 3.65 6.66 -17.73
N ASP A 89 4.87 7.15 -17.45
CA ASP A 89 5.38 7.36 -16.11
C ASP A 89 4.29 8.09 -15.34
N ASN A 90 3.92 7.56 -14.17
CA ASN A 90 2.89 8.18 -13.36
C ASN A 90 3.46 9.50 -12.79
N PRO A 91 3.09 10.68 -13.31
CA PRO A 91 3.69 11.95 -12.92
C PRO A 91 3.47 12.30 -11.43
N ALA A 92 2.64 11.52 -10.72
CA ALA A 92 2.39 11.73 -9.30
C ALA A 92 3.55 11.25 -8.40
N MET A 93 4.42 10.34 -8.88
CA MET A 93 5.57 9.84 -8.12
C MET A 93 6.88 10.57 -8.46
N ASP A 94 7.01 11.14 -9.67
CA ASP A 94 8.25 11.72 -10.18
C ASP A 94 8.39 13.24 -9.97
N SER A 95 7.45 13.88 -9.30
CA SER A 95 7.58 15.31 -9.01
C SER A 95 8.66 15.54 -7.94
N PRO A 96 9.72 16.32 -8.21
CA PRO A 96 10.81 16.58 -7.27
C PRO A 96 10.35 17.22 -5.96
N ASN A 97 9.13 17.75 -5.92
CA ASN A 97 8.54 18.36 -4.73
C ASN A 97 7.96 17.31 -3.74
N HIS A 98 7.86 16.03 -4.14
CA HIS A 98 7.27 14.97 -3.30
C HIS A 98 8.31 14.07 -2.63
N ASN A 99 9.59 14.26 -2.91
CA ASN A 99 10.65 13.52 -2.27
C ASN A 99 10.73 13.87 -0.78
N LEU A 100 10.83 12.85 0.06
CA LEU A 100 11.08 13.00 1.49
C LEU A 100 12.57 13.25 1.75
N ARG A 101 12.86 14.02 2.77
CA ARG A 101 14.23 14.06 3.30
C ARG A 101 14.40 12.95 4.32
N VAL A 102 15.11 11.90 3.95
CA VAL A 102 15.33 10.70 4.80
C VAL A 102 15.89 11.10 6.17
N ASP A 103 16.83 12.04 6.23
CA ASP A 103 17.34 12.58 7.50
C ASP A 103 16.28 13.29 8.35
N ASP A 104 15.31 13.95 7.71
CA ASP A 104 14.21 14.60 8.44
C ASP A 104 13.22 13.55 8.92
N VAL A 105 12.94 12.51 8.14
CA VAL A 105 12.13 11.34 8.55
C VAL A 105 12.77 10.72 9.78
N ARG A 106 14.04 10.30 9.69
CA ARG A 106 14.77 9.69 10.80
C ARG A 106 14.70 10.56 12.06
N ARG A 107 15.09 11.84 11.96
CA ARG A 107 15.10 12.76 13.11
C ARG A 107 13.73 12.96 13.75
N ARG A 108 12.64 12.84 13.00
CA ARG A 108 11.29 12.97 13.54
C ARG A 108 10.87 11.74 14.31
N PHE A 109 11.15 10.57 13.76
CA PHE A 109 10.92 9.32 14.47
C PHE A 109 11.83 9.18 15.69
N ASP A 110 13.10 9.60 15.62
CA ASP A 110 13.98 9.66 16.79
C ASP A 110 13.39 10.52 17.92
N ARG A 111 12.83 11.69 17.60
CA ARG A 111 12.18 12.57 18.58
C ARG A 111 10.85 12.03 19.10
N ALA A 112 10.12 11.30 18.28
CA ALA A 112 8.84 10.73 18.62
C ALA A 112 8.96 9.44 19.45
N ALA A 113 10.13 8.80 19.52
CA ALA A 113 10.30 7.49 20.12
C ALA A 113 9.74 7.37 21.55
N ALA A 114 9.87 8.42 22.36
CA ALA A 114 9.33 8.44 23.72
C ALA A 114 7.82 8.65 23.81
N THR A 115 7.18 9.19 22.77
CA THR A 115 5.75 9.55 22.75
C THR A 115 4.94 8.68 21.81
N PHE A 116 5.61 7.89 20.97
CA PHE A 116 4.99 7.13 19.90
C PHE A 116 3.88 6.20 20.39
N ASP A 117 4.14 5.41 21.43
CA ASP A 117 3.17 4.46 21.97
C ASP A 117 1.88 5.12 22.52
N SER A 118 1.96 6.40 22.91
CA SER A 118 0.77 7.16 23.34
C SER A 118 -0.02 7.79 22.19
N ALA A 119 0.52 7.76 20.98
CA ALA A 119 -0.08 8.34 19.78
C ALA A 119 -0.20 7.31 18.62
N ASP A 120 0.02 6.03 18.90
CA ASP A 120 0.10 4.97 17.89
C ASP A 120 -1.25 4.34 17.53
N PHE A 121 -2.38 4.94 17.93
CA PHE A 121 -3.70 4.32 17.79
C PHE A 121 -4.03 3.95 16.32
N VAL A 122 -3.68 4.77 15.33
CA VAL A 122 -3.83 4.42 13.90
C VAL A 122 -2.95 3.22 13.56
N HIS A 123 -1.67 3.24 13.99
CA HIS A 123 -0.75 2.11 13.77
C HIS A 123 -1.24 0.83 14.46
N LYS A 124 -1.88 0.95 15.62
CA LYS A 124 -2.47 -0.18 16.34
C LYS A 124 -3.62 -0.79 15.55
N VAL A 125 -4.59 0.02 15.11
CA VAL A 125 -5.73 -0.45 14.32
C VAL A 125 -5.26 -1.11 13.02
N THR A 126 -4.36 -0.45 12.28
CA THR A 126 -3.83 -0.99 11.01
C THR A 126 -3.00 -2.26 11.23
N ARG A 127 -2.24 -2.35 12.31
CA ARG A 127 -1.49 -3.55 12.70
C ARG A 127 -2.42 -4.72 13.00
N GLU A 128 -3.48 -4.49 13.77
CA GLU A 128 -4.49 -5.50 14.08
C GLU A 128 -5.21 -5.97 12.82
N GLY A 129 -5.61 -5.04 11.94
CA GLY A 129 -6.20 -5.35 10.64
C GLY A 129 -5.28 -6.18 9.73
N LEU A 130 -3.98 -5.85 9.72
CA LEU A 130 -2.99 -6.59 8.94
C LEU A 130 -2.75 -8.01 9.50
N LEU A 131 -2.68 -8.13 10.82
CA LEU A 131 -2.54 -9.43 11.48
C LEU A 131 -3.75 -10.33 11.25
N ALA A 132 -4.96 -9.79 11.29
CA ALA A 132 -6.19 -10.54 11.01
C ALA A 132 -6.19 -11.13 9.58
N ARG A 133 -5.62 -10.42 8.60
CA ARG A 133 -5.54 -10.87 7.22
C ARG A 133 -4.56 -12.03 7.00
N ILE A 134 -3.51 -12.11 7.81
CA ILE A 134 -2.52 -13.20 7.73
C ILE A 134 -2.87 -14.39 8.63
N GLU A 135 -3.82 -14.25 9.54
CA GLU A 135 -4.17 -15.33 10.47
C GLU A 135 -4.64 -16.61 9.76
N PRO A 136 -5.50 -16.53 8.73
CA PRO A 136 -5.96 -17.73 8.01
C PRO A 136 -4.92 -18.34 7.06
N MET A 137 -3.79 -17.66 6.81
CA MET A 137 -2.78 -18.12 5.87
C MET A 137 -1.95 -19.26 6.48
N ALA A 138 -1.78 -20.36 5.74
CA ALA A 138 -0.97 -21.50 6.14
C ALA A 138 0.52 -21.21 5.94
N VAL A 139 1.07 -20.25 6.69
CA VAL A 139 2.49 -19.85 6.61
C VAL A 139 3.20 -20.24 7.89
N GLU A 140 4.27 -21.02 7.74
CA GLU A 140 5.24 -21.28 8.79
C GLU A 140 6.47 -20.38 8.60
N ALA A 141 6.94 -19.76 9.66
CA ALA A 141 8.11 -18.89 9.58
C ALA A 141 9.14 -19.22 10.66
N ARG A 142 10.40 -19.22 10.27
CA ARG A 142 11.58 -19.29 11.18
C ARG A 142 12.17 -17.91 11.39
N THR A 143 12.14 -17.06 10.36
CA THR A 143 12.65 -15.69 10.41
C THR A 143 11.56 -14.74 9.91
N VAL A 144 11.16 -13.80 10.76
CA VAL A 144 10.19 -12.76 10.44
C VAL A 144 10.86 -11.39 10.59
N VAL A 145 10.78 -10.57 9.56
CA VAL A 145 11.23 -9.17 9.62
C VAL A 145 10.02 -8.28 9.90
N ASP A 146 10.09 -7.50 10.97
CA ASP A 146 9.20 -6.37 11.24
C ASP A 146 9.87 -5.11 10.67
N LEU A 147 9.49 -4.72 9.46
CA LEU A 147 10.13 -3.65 8.69
C LEU A 147 9.40 -2.32 8.93
N GLY A 148 10.13 -1.33 9.46
CA GLY A 148 9.55 -0.12 10.05
C GLY A 148 8.95 -0.43 11.43
N ALA A 149 9.68 -1.19 12.23
CA ALA A 149 9.20 -1.74 13.51
C ALA A 149 8.82 -0.69 14.55
N ALA A 150 9.24 0.57 14.38
CA ALA A 150 9.08 1.64 15.35
C ALA A 150 9.49 1.17 16.76
N THR A 151 8.59 1.27 17.73
CA THR A 151 8.83 0.84 19.13
C THR A 151 8.64 -0.67 19.35
N GLY A 152 8.51 -1.48 18.28
CA GLY A 152 8.37 -2.94 18.36
C GLY A 152 6.99 -3.42 18.83
N SER A 153 5.96 -2.59 18.69
CA SER A 153 4.60 -2.92 19.15
C SER A 153 3.95 -4.09 18.38
N ALA A 154 4.44 -4.44 17.18
CA ALA A 154 4.01 -5.62 16.43
C ALA A 154 4.64 -6.93 16.94
N THR A 155 5.83 -6.86 17.53
CA THR A 155 6.62 -8.03 17.93
C THR A 155 5.87 -9.06 18.79
N PRO A 156 5.09 -8.68 19.82
CA PRO A 156 4.34 -9.66 20.62
C PRO A 156 3.31 -10.44 19.80
N ALA A 157 2.60 -9.75 18.89
CA ALA A 157 1.58 -10.37 18.06
C ALA A 157 2.21 -11.26 16.97
N LEU A 158 3.29 -10.82 16.34
CA LEU A 158 4.05 -11.62 15.38
C LEU A 158 4.59 -12.90 16.03
N ARG A 159 5.08 -12.83 17.27
CA ARG A 159 5.51 -14.03 18.03
C ARG A 159 4.36 -14.96 18.39
N LYS A 160 3.19 -14.43 18.68
CA LYS A 160 2.00 -15.23 18.93
C LYS A 160 1.61 -16.00 17.66
N ARG A 161 1.67 -15.33 16.51
CA ARG A 161 1.34 -15.91 15.20
C ARG A 161 2.41 -16.90 14.72
N PHE A 162 3.70 -16.57 14.88
CA PHE A 162 4.85 -17.36 14.42
C PHE A 162 5.69 -17.82 15.63
N ARG A 163 5.16 -18.78 16.38
CA ARG A 163 5.69 -19.15 17.73
C ARG A 163 7.16 -19.58 17.76
N ARG A 164 7.70 -20.14 16.68
CA ARG A 164 9.09 -20.64 16.61
C ARG A 164 10.03 -19.69 15.89
N SER A 165 9.54 -18.54 15.45
CA SER A 165 10.32 -17.60 14.67
C SER A 165 11.29 -16.77 15.51
N HIS A 166 12.33 -16.32 14.85
CA HIS A 166 13.16 -15.20 15.26
C HIS A 166 12.60 -13.92 14.60
N ILE A 167 12.28 -12.91 15.41
CA ILE A 167 11.80 -11.63 14.89
C ILE A 167 12.99 -10.69 14.73
N VAL A 168 13.16 -10.12 13.54
CA VAL A 168 14.15 -9.08 13.27
C VAL A 168 13.42 -7.76 13.11
N ALA A 169 13.48 -6.91 14.12
CA ALA A 169 12.91 -5.56 14.07
C ALA A 169 13.88 -4.65 13.32
N VAL A 170 13.46 -4.11 12.18
CA VAL A 170 14.25 -3.22 11.33
C VAL A 170 13.60 -1.84 11.30
N ASP A 171 14.36 -0.80 11.59
CA ASP A 171 13.89 0.58 11.52
C ASP A 171 15.04 1.54 11.17
N LEU A 172 14.71 2.65 10.55
CA LEU A 172 15.66 3.71 10.22
C LEU A 172 16.09 4.50 11.48
N SER A 173 15.21 4.58 12.49
CA SER A 173 15.40 5.31 13.74
C SER A 173 16.07 4.45 14.81
N ALA A 174 17.27 4.86 15.23
CA ALA A 174 17.96 4.19 16.34
C ALA A 174 17.18 4.32 17.67
N ALA A 175 16.56 5.47 17.91
CA ALA A 175 15.79 5.71 19.13
C ALA A 175 14.54 4.83 19.22
N MET A 176 13.85 4.59 18.09
CA MET A 176 12.75 3.64 18.03
C MET A 176 13.21 2.21 18.38
N LEU A 177 14.32 1.79 17.80
CA LEU A 177 14.89 0.46 18.10
C LEU A 177 15.38 0.33 19.54
N GLU A 178 15.80 1.40 20.18
CA GLU A 178 16.12 1.39 21.60
C GLU A 178 14.87 1.12 22.45
N GLN A 179 13.73 1.75 22.13
CA GLN A 179 12.44 1.41 22.75
C GLN A 179 12.06 -0.05 22.48
N THR A 180 12.28 -0.54 21.27
CA THR A 180 12.05 -1.95 20.93
C THR A 180 12.91 -2.88 21.81
N ARG A 181 14.19 -2.55 22.00
CA ARG A 181 15.11 -3.33 22.84
C ARG A 181 14.71 -3.29 24.32
N SER A 182 14.25 -2.14 24.83
CA SER A 182 13.82 -2.00 26.22
C SER A 182 12.59 -2.85 26.57
N LYS A 183 11.73 -3.12 25.60
CA LYS A 183 10.56 -4.00 25.75
C LYS A 183 10.90 -5.48 25.61
N LYS A 184 12.16 -5.82 25.29
CA LYS A 184 12.61 -7.20 25.10
C LYS A 184 12.63 -7.96 26.42
N SER A 185 11.85 -9.05 26.52
CA SER A 185 11.96 -10.02 27.61
C SER A 185 13.16 -10.94 27.36
N TRP A 186 13.75 -11.47 28.42
CA TRP A 186 14.86 -12.43 28.40
C TRP A 186 14.61 -13.63 27.46
N PHE A 187 13.38 -14.09 27.38
CA PHE A 187 12.99 -15.21 26.53
C PHE A 187 12.59 -14.81 25.09
N THR A 188 12.73 -13.53 24.72
CA THR A 188 12.30 -13.05 23.40
C THR A 188 13.40 -13.30 22.37
N ARG A 189 13.15 -14.22 21.41
CA ARG A 189 14.00 -14.39 20.23
C ARG A 189 13.76 -13.21 19.27
N MET A 190 14.43 -12.09 19.54
CA MET A 190 14.31 -10.86 18.75
C MET A 190 15.68 -10.20 18.62
N SER A 191 15.97 -9.70 17.43
CA SER A 191 17.08 -8.79 17.13
C SER A 191 16.54 -7.45 16.65
N ALA A 192 17.25 -6.37 16.91
CA ALA A 192 16.93 -5.02 16.43
C ALA A 192 18.08 -4.52 15.56
N LEU A 193 17.76 -4.11 14.33
CA LEU A 193 18.70 -3.78 13.29
C LEU A 193 18.35 -2.41 12.69
N GLN A 194 19.28 -1.45 12.77
CA GLN A 194 19.07 -0.14 12.13
C GLN A 194 19.44 -0.23 10.65
N ALA A 195 18.46 0.00 9.78
CA ALA A 195 18.65 -0.01 8.34
C ALA A 195 17.58 0.81 7.59
N ASP A 196 17.89 1.16 6.35
CA ASP A 196 16.93 1.64 5.38
C ASP A 196 16.21 0.43 4.74
N ALA A 197 14.92 0.57 4.46
CA ALA A 197 14.13 -0.47 3.78
C ALA A 197 14.60 -0.75 2.35
N ALA A 198 15.29 0.20 1.72
CA ALA A 198 15.90 0.03 0.41
C ALA A 198 17.29 -0.65 0.46
N ALA A 199 17.81 -0.94 1.66
CA ALA A 199 19.12 -1.57 1.86
C ALA A 199 19.13 -2.40 3.15
N ILE A 200 18.44 -3.52 3.15
CA ILE A 200 18.27 -4.40 4.32
C ILE A 200 19.53 -5.28 4.47
N PRO A 201 20.32 -5.16 5.56
CA PRO A 201 21.54 -5.91 5.72
C PRO A 201 21.29 -7.35 6.20
N LEU A 202 20.49 -8.06 5.44
CA LEU A 202 20.22 -9.49 5.58
C LEU A 202 20.62 -10.19 4.28
N ALA A 203 20.98 -11.47 4.40
CA ALA A 203 21.35 -12.28 3.25
C ALA A 203 20.14 -12.53 2.32
N ASP A 204 20.40 -12.79 1.06
CA ASP A 204 19.42 -13.20 0.08
C ASP A 204 18.73 -14.50 0.55
N ASN A 205 17.44 -14.63 0.27
CA ASN A 205 16.65 -15.83 0.56
C ASN A 205 16.77 -16.31 2.03
N SER A 206 16.79 -15.38 3.00
CA SER A 206 17.01 -15.68 4.42
C SER A 206 15.79 -15.47 5.31
N VAL A 207 14.75 -14.83 4.79
CA VAL A 207 13.55 -14.40 5.53
C VAL A 207 12.31 -15.13 5.01
N ASP A 208 11.45 -15.59 5.91
CA ASP A 208 10.21 -16.27 5.53
C ASP A 208 9.03 -15.30 5.41
N VAL A 209 9.02 -14.26 6.26
CA VAL A 209 7.94 -13.25 6.27
C VAL A 209 8.53 -11.86 6.48
N VAL A 210 8.13 -10.90 5.66
CA VAL A 210 8.33 -9.46 5.90
C VAL A 210 6.98 -8.84 6.21
N PHE A 211 6.90 -8.18 7.36
CA PHE A 211 5.72 -7.48 7.86
C PHE A 211 6.04 -5.99 7.91
N ALA A 212 5.23 -5.13 7.26
CA ALA A 212 5.45 -3.69 7.22
C ALA A 212 4.13 -2.92 7.46
N ASN A 213 3.98 -2.33 8.63
CA ASN A 213 2.78 -1.58 8.99
C ASN A 213 3.01 -0.08 8.82
N LEU A 214 2.30 0.57 7.87
CA LEU A 214 2.37 2.00 7.54
C LEU A 214 3.79 2.53 7.25
N LEU A 215 4.65 1.70 6.67
CA LEU A 215 6.00 2.07 6.29
C LEU A 215 6.05 2.85 4.96
N LEU A 216 5.29 2.42 3.94
CA LEU A 216 5.38 2.91 2.57
C LEU A 216 5.26 4.44 2.44
N PRO A 217 4.42 5.15 3.22
CA PRO A 217 4.34 6.61 3.18
C PRO A 217 5.65 7.35 3.48
N TRP A 218 6.65 6.65 4.01
CA TRP A 218 7.95 7.20 4.42
C TRP A 218 9.09 6.82 3.48
N LEU A 219 8.81 6.09 2.40
CA LEU A 219 9.80 5.69 1.40
C LEU A 219 9.82 6.66 0.22
N ASN A 220 11.00 7.02 -0.24
CA ASN A 220 11.18 7.79 -1.49
C ASN A 220 11.06 6.91 -2.71
N ASP A 221 11.52 5.67 -2.61
CA ASP A 221 11.54 4.68 -3.68
C ASP A 221 10.88 3.36 -3.19
N PRO A 222 9.54 3.29 -3.14
CA PRO A 222 8.87 2.05 -2.80
C PRO A 222 9.22 0.88 -3.73
N PRO A 223 9.34 1.05 -5.08
CA PRO A 223 9.80 -0.01 -5.96
C PRO A 223 11.17 -0.58 -5.60
N GLY A 224 12.15 0.28 -5.28
CA GLY A 224 13.48 -0.15 -4.82
C GLY A 224 13.41 -0.95 -3.52
N ALA A 225 12.57 -0.51 -2.58
CA ALA A 225 12.33 -1.26 -1.35
C ALA A 225 11.66 -2.62 -1.61
N PHE A 226 10.73 -2.71 -2.57
CA PHE A 226 10.10 -3.98 -2.95
C PHE A 226 11.10 -4.97 -3.58
N VAL A 227 12.02 -4.48 -4.41
CA VAL A 227 13.13 -5.32 -4.94
C VAL A 227 13.97 -5.87 -3.79
N GLU A 228 14.30 -5.04 -2.81
CA GLU A 228 15.10 -5.43 -1.65
C GLU A 228 14.35 -6.42 -0.73
N ILE A 229 13.05 -6.21 -0.53
CA ILE A 229 12.18 -7.14 0.19
C ILE A 229 12.14 -8.49 -0.53
N ASN A 230 11.97 -8.50 -1.86
CA ASN A 230 11.98 -9.73 -2.66
C ASN A 230 13.33 -10.45 -2.56
N ARG A 231 14.45 -9.71 -2.56
CA ARG A 231 15.80 -10.27 -2.41
C ARG A 231 15.99 -11.03 -1.10
N VAL A 232 15.56 -10.43 0.03
CA VAL A 232 15.76 -11.05 1.35
C VAL A 232 14.76 -12.17 1.64
N LEU A 233 13.58 -12.14 1.03
CA LEU A 233 12.59 -13.21 1.16
C LEU A 233 13.08 -14.48 0.48
N ARG A 234 12.79 -15.62 1.10
CA ARG A 234 12.93 -16.93 0.45
C ARG A 234 11.90 -17.07 -0.67
N GLU A 235 12.15 -17.97 -1.59
CA GLU A 235 11.14 -18.36 -2.56
C GLU A 235 9.85 -18.75 -1.82
N GLU A 236 8.71 -18.25 -2.30
CA GLU A 236 7.40 -18.36 -1.62
C GLU A 236 7.33 -17.72 -0.24
N GLY A 237 8.31 -16.87 0.13
CA GLY A 237 8.23 -16.03 1.32
C GLY A 237 7.13 -14.99 1.19
N LEU A 238 6.52 -14.63 2.30
CA LEU A 238 5.36 -13.74 2.36
C LEU A 238 5.78 -12.30 2.67
N PHE A 239 5.37 -11.35 1.85
CA PHE A 239 5.37 -9.93 2.18
C PHE A 239 3.95 -9.47 2.50
N VAL A 240 3.75 -8.86 3.67
CA VAL A 240 2.48 -8.24 4.08
C VAL A 240 2.71 -6.81 4.53
N PHE A 241 1.82 -5.92 4.11
CA PHE A 241 1.98 -4.51 4.43
C PHE A 241 0.64 -3.79 4.55
N SER A 242 0.69 -2.65 5.25
CA SER A 242 -0.36 -1.63 5.17
C SER A 242 0.23 -0.29 4.77
N THR A 243 -0.56 0.53 4.10
CA THR A 243 -0.20 1.89 3.72
C THR A 243 -1.42 2.80 3.67
N LEU A 244 -1.18 4.09 3.47
CA LEU A 244 -2.25 5.05 3.24
C LEU A 244 -2.54 5.18 1.74
N GLY A 245 -3.81 5.23 1.39
CA GLY A 245 -4.30 5.52 0.05
C GLY A 245 -4.51 7.01 -0.21
N PRO A 246 -4.80 7.40 -1.47
CA PRO A 246 -4.84 8.79 -1.92
C PRO A 246 -5.91 9.65 -1.23
N ASP A 247 -7.00 9.04 -0.77
CA ASP A 247 -8.08 9.73 -0.08
C ASP A 247 -7.72 10.13 1.37
N SER A 248 -6.59 9.64 1.90
CA SER A 248 -6.18 9.96 3.26
C SER A 248 -5.86 11.43 3.46
N LEU A 249 -6.34 11.99 4.59
CA LEU A 249 -6.06 13.36 5.04
C LEU A 249 -6.50 14.45 4.03
N LEU A 250 -7.50 14.19 3.19
CA LEU A 250 -7.98 15.14 2.18
C LEU A 250 -8.46 16.46 2.80
N ALA A 251 -9.19 16.40 3.92
CA ALA A 251 -9.66 17.60 4.62
C ALA A 251 -8.48 18.50 5.06
N LEU A 252 -7.44 17.90 5.65
CA LEU A 252 -6.23 18.61 6.05
C LEU A 252 -5.49 19.20 4.85
N ARG A 253 -5.38 18.45 3.74
CA ARG A 253 -4.75 18.92 2.50
C ARG A 253 -5.52 20.09 1.89
N LYS A 254 -6.85 20.00 1.82
CA LYS A 254 -7.73 21.09 1.36
C LYS A 254 -7.59 22.34 2.23
N ALA A 255 -7.60 22.18 3.56
CA ALA A 255 -7.47 23.29 4.49
C ALA A 255 -6.14 24.04 4.32
N TRP A 256 -5.02 23.34 4.11
CA TRP A 256 -3.73 23.99 3.82
C TRP A 256 -3.71 24.75 2.49
N ARG A 257 -4.34 24.19 1.45
CA ARG A 257 -4.42 24.85 0.13
C ARG A 257 -5.17 26.18 0.16
N THR A 258 -5.99 26.46 1.16
CA THR A 258 -6.62 27.78 1.34
C THR A 258 -5.64 28.83 1.89
N VAL A 259 -4.47 28.40 2.34
CA VAL A 259 -3.47 29.26 3.02
C VAL A 259 -2.28 29.58 2.14
N ASP A 260 -1.79 28.57 1.42
CA ASP A 260 -0.66 28.67 0.51
C ASP A 260 -0.62 27.48 -0.47
N ASP A 261 0.29 27.58 -1.45
CA ASP A 261 0.51 26.53 -2.46
C ASP A 261 1.59 25.51 -2.04
N ASP A 262 2.12 25.62 -0.81
CA ASP A 262 3.13 24.69 -0.31
C ASP A 262 2.49 23.30 -0.06
N GLU A 263 3.25 22.24 -0.29
CA GLU A 263 2.81 20.88 0.05
C GLU A 263 3.01 20.60 1.55
N HIS A 264 1.91 20.40 2.25
CA HIS A 264 1.89 20.15 3.70
C HIS A 264 1.65 18.71 4.09
N VAL A 265 1.07 17.91 3.21
CA VAL A 265 0.70 16.51 3.41
C VAL A 265 1.27 15.69 2.27
N ASN A 266 1.92 14.56 2.58
CA ASN A 266 2.45 13.64 1.58
C ASN A 266 1.34 13.19 0.62
N ARG A 267 1.70 12.93 -0.64
CA ARG A 267 0.82 12.20 -1.55
C ARG A 267 1.01 10.71 -1.31
N PHE A 268 -0.08 9.99 -1.36
CA PHE A 268 -0.08 8.55 -1.19
C PHE A 268 -0.41 7.89 -2.53
N ALA A 269 0.24 6.76 -2.81
CA ALA A 269 0.00 5.99 -4.02
C ALA A 269 -1.35 5.28 -3.94
N ASP A 270 -2.05 5.16 -5.07
CA ASP A 270 -3.23 4.32 -5.14
C ASP A 270 -2.85 2.82 -5.19
N MET A 271 -3.83 1.97 -4.92
CA MET A 271 -3.59 0.53 -4.83
C MET A 271 -3.15 -0.10 -6.16
N HIS A 272 -3.57 0.44 -7.33
CA HIS A 272 -3.17 -0.07 -8.63
C HIS A 272 -1.69 0.17 -8.88
N ASN A 273 -1.22 1.41 -8.59
CA ASN A 273 0.20 1.75 -8.72
C ASN A 273 1.07 0.92 -7.78
N ILE A 274 0.58 0.63 -6.57
CA ILE A 274 1.27 -0.25 -5.61
C ILE A 274 1.33 -1.67 -6.17
N GLY A 275 0.20 -2.22 -6.65
CA GLY A 275 0.13 -3.56 -7.24
C GLY A 275 1.08 -3.74 -8.43
N ASP A 276 1.09 -2.77 -9.33
CA ASP A 276 1.99 -2.75 -10.49
C ASP A 276 3.47 -2.69 -10.07
N ALA A 277 3.79 -1.89 -9.06
CA ALA A 277 5.15 -1.78 -8.54
C ALA A 277 5.62 -3.10 -7.88
N LEU A 278 4.75 -3.79 -7.14
CA LEU A 278 5.04 -5.10 -6.56
C LEU A 278 5.37 -6.13 -7.65
N VAL A 279 4.54 -6.23 -8.69
CA VAL A 279 4.79 -7.16 -9.81
C VAL A 279 6.07 -6.83 -10.55
N ARG A 280 6.32 -5.55 -10.85
CA ARG A 280 7.58 -5.12 -11.50
C ARG A 280 8.82 -5.42 -10.67
N SER A 281 8.69 -5.44 -9.35
CA SER A 281 9.78 -5.78 -8.42
C SER A 281 10.00 -7.28 -8.26
N GLY A 282 9.27 -8.12 -9.01
CA GLY A 282 9.40 -9.58 -9.00
C GLY A 282 8.56 -10.29 -7.95
N LEU A 283 7.77 -9.57 -7.16
CA LEU A 283 6.79 -10.15 -6.25
C LEU A 283 5.58 -10.68 -7.03
N ARG A 284 4.95 -11.74 -6.54
CA ARG A 284 3.88 -12.47 -7.25
C ARG A 284 2.56 -12.40 -6.49
N ASP A 285 1.49 -12.53 -7.23
CA ASP A 285 0.13 -12.70 -6.75
C ASP A 285 -0.26 -11.63 -5.72
N PRO A 286 -0.06 -10.32 -6.02
CA PRO A 286 -0.44 -9.27 -5.09
C PRO A 286 -1.95 -9.24 -4.90
N VAL A 287 -2.37 -9.30 -3.66
CA VAL A 287 -3.76 -9.09 -3.22
C VAL A 287 -3.80 -7.82 -2.40
N LEU A 288 -4.66 -6.90 -2.81
CA LEU A 288 -4.80 -5.59 -2.19
C LEU A 288 -6.28 -5.37 -1.86
N ASP A 289 -6.54 -4.87 -0.68
CA ASP A 289 -7.87 -4.42 -0.27
C ASP A 289 -7.79 -3.07 0.44
N VAL A 290 -8.91 -2.36 0.46
CA VAL A 290 -9.01 -1.01 1.02
C VAL A 290 -10.02 -1.02 2.16
N ASP A 291 -9.62 -0.42 3.27
CA ASP A 291 -10.47 -0.15 4.42
C ASP A 291 -10.51 1.36 4.69
N ARG A 292 -11.54 1.84 5.37
CA ARG A 292 -11.69 3.25 5.72
C ARG A 292 -11.75 3.42 7.23
N LEU A 293 -10.87 4.26 7.74
CA LEU A 293 -10.78 4.60 9.15
C LEU A 293 -11.04 6.10 9.34
N SER A 294 -12.08 6.43 10.10
CA SER A 294 -12.37 7.81 10.48
C SER A 294 -11.92 8.06 11.92
N VAL A 295 -11.11 9.09 12.10
CA VAL A 295 -10.55 9.48 13.40
C VAL A 295 -11.10 10.84 13.81
N THR A 296 -11.77 10.88 14.95
CA THR A 296 -12.40 12.09 15.47
C THR A 296 -11.54 12.75 16.54
N TYR A 297 -11.38 14.07 16.45
CA TYR A 297 -10.62 14.88 17.37
C TYR A 297 -11.49 15.98 17.99
N GLU A 298 -11.32 16.25 19.26
CA GLU A 298 -11.99 17.36 19.94
C GLU A 298 -11.64 18.73 19.35
N ASN A 299 -10.41 18.88 18.87
CA ASN A 299 -9.92 20.12 18.32
C ASN A 299 -8.63 19.91 17.49
N PRO A 300 -8.25 20.86 16.61
CA PRO A 300 -7.05 20.76 15.79
C PRO A 300 -5.74 20.62 16.58
N ARG A 301 -5.67 21.08 17.83
CA ARG A 301 -4.47 20.92 18.66
C ARG A 301 -4.26 19.47 19.06
N ALA A 302 -5.33 18.74 19.36
CA ALA A 302 -5.28 17.31 19.64
C ALA A 302 -4.73 16.55 18.43
N LEU A 303 -5.29 16.81 17.24
CA LEU A 303 -4.79 16.24 15.99
C LEU A 303 -3.28 16.47 15.79
N PHE A 304 -2.81 17.72 15.87
CA PHE A 304 -1.39 18.02 15.63
C PHE A 304 -0.47 17.49 16.74
N ARG A 305 -0.96 17.34 17.96
CA ARG A 305 -0.24 16.68 19.05
C ARG A 305 -0.01 15.20 18.72
N ASP A 306 -1.05 14.50 18.26
CA ASP A 306 -0.97 13.08 17.93
C ASP A 306 -0.10 12.84 16.70
N LEU A 307 -0.27 13.62 15.62
CA LEU A 307 0.63 13.57 14.46
C LEU A 307 2.09 13.83 14.86
N THR A 308 2.33 14.71 15.84
CA THR A 308 3.68 14.99 16.34
C THR A 308 4.19 13.84 17.19
N GLY A 309 3.36 13.28 18.07
CA GLY A 309 3.67 12.16 18.94
C GLY A 309 4.00 10.89 18.16
N ALA A 310 3.29 10.66 17.07
CA ALA A 310 3.53 9.54 16.13
C ALA A 310 4.66 9.82 15.11
N GLY A 311 5.35 10.97 15.16
CA GLY A 311 6.40 11.32 14.19
C GLY A 311 5.88 11.70 12.80
N ALA A 312 4.58 11.68 12.59
CA ALA A 312 3.90 11.85 11.30
C ALA A 312 3.81 13.33 10.85
N ARG A 313 4.93 14.04 10.87
CA ARG A 313 5.01 15.44 10.42
C ARG A 313 5.59 15.53 9.02
N ASN A 314 5.26 16.63 8.32
CA ASN A 314 5.74 16.92 6.97
C ASN A 314 7.28 16.81 6.84
N SER A 315 7.79 15.82 6.12
CA SER A 315 9.21 15.57 5.85
C SER A 315 9.60 15.81 4.38
N LEU A 316 8.69 16.42 3.60
CA LEU A 316 8.92 16.72 2.18
C LEU A 316 10.16 17.60 1.99
N ALA A 317 10.94 17.35 0.94
CA ALA A 317 12.14 18.11 0.62
C ALA A 317 11.80 19.57 0.27
N GLY A 318 10.69 19.76 -0.45
CA GLY A 318 10.18 21.07 -0.86
C GLY A 318 9.44 21.85 0.26
N ARG A 319 9.25 21.24 1.44
CA ARG A 319 8.52 21.91 2.53
C ARG A 319 9.17 23.22 2.94
N ARG A 320 8.37 24.18 3.32
CA ARG A 320 8.85 25.41 3.93
C ARG A 320 9.63 25.13 5.22
N ARG A 321 10.82 25.70 5.37
CA ARG A 321 11.68 25.53 6.55
C ARG A 321 11.47 26.59 7.62
N SER A 322 10.77 27.69 7.29
CA SER A 322 10.43 28.73 8.26
C SER A 322 9.27 28.29 9.15
N LEU A 323 9.15 28.94 10.31
CA LEU A 323 8.01 28.70 11.21
C LEU A 323 6.70 29.07 10.53
N THR A 324 5.67 28.25 10.74
CA THR A 324 4.31 28.62 10.37
C THR A 324 3.81 29.72 11.29
N GLY A 325 3.62 30.92 10.72
CA GLY A 325 3.14 32.06 11.49
C GLY A 325 1.73 31.84 12.05
N LYS A 326 1.42 32.50 13.18
CA LYS A 326 0.12 32.37 13.87
C LYS A 326 -1.08 32.61 12.94
N ARG A 327 -0.99 33.58 12.01
CA ARG A 327 -2.07 33.91 11.07
C ARG A 327 -2.33 32.76 10.09
N ARG A 328 -1.29 32.13 9.53
CA ARG A 328 -1.40 30.99 8.61
C ARG A 328 -2.01 29.78 9.33
N TYR A 329 -1.51 29.48 10.53
CA TYR A 329 -2.05 28.38 11.34
C TYR A 329 -3.54 28.61 11.67
N ALA A 330 -3.92 29.82 12.06
CA ALA A 330 -5.31 30.16 12.35
C ALA A 330 -6.21 30.08 11.10
N ALA A 331 -5.70 30.50 9.94
CA ALA A 331 -6.45 30.39 8.67
C ALA A 331 -6.69 28.93 8.28
N MET A 332 -5.66 28.09 8.31
CA MET A 332 -5.77 26.65 8.07
C MET A 332 -6.75 25.97 9.06
N THR A 333 -6.61 26.27 10.35
CA THR A 333 -7.50 25.71 11.40
C THR A 333 -8.95 26.09 11.15
N ARG A 334 -9.21 27.35 10.76
CA ARG A 334 -10.58 27.81 10.43
C ARG A 334 -11.11 27.07 9.19
N ALA A 335 -10.31 26.91 8.15
CA ALA A 335 -10.69 26.18 6.94
C ALA A 335 -10.96 24.69 7.24
N LEU A 336 -10.15 24.09 8.11
CA LEU A 336 -10.31 22.70 8.53
C LEU A 336 -11.63 22.48 9.30
N LEU A 337 -11.97 23.38 10.23
CA LEU A 337 -13.21 23.33 10.98
C LEU A 337 -14.46 23.71 10.16
N ALA A 338 -14.30 24.55 9.14
CA ALA A 338 -15.42 24.95 8.27
C ALA A 338 -15.87 23.82 7.32
N SER A 339 -15.03 22.85 7.07
CA SER A 339 -15.38 21.67 6.25
C SER A 339 -16.31 20.70 7.01
N GLU A 340 -16.42 20.83 8.32
CA GLU A 340 -17.13 19.94 9.25
C GLU A 340 -18.27 20.73 9.93
N SER A 341 -19.36 21.01 9.22
CA SER A 341 -20.49 21.87 9.66
C SER A 341 -21.05 21.48 11.03
N GLY A 342 -20.40 21.89 12.12
CA GLY A 342 -20.88 21.71 13.49
C GLY A 342 -20.64 20.31 14.10
N GLU A 343 -19.98 19.41 13.40
CA GLU A 343 -19.56 18.11 13.89
C GLU A 343 -18.13 18.13 14.45
N PRO A 344 -17.75 17.16 15.29
CA PRO A 344 -16.37 17.06 15.75
C PRO A 344 -15.41 16.85 14.58
N LEU A 345 -14.20 17.42 14.65
CA LEU A 345 -13.19 17.32 13.62
C LEU A 345 -12.86 15.86 13.30
N THR A 346 -13.23 15.39 12.12
CA THR A 346 -12.99 14.03 11.66
C THR A 346 -11.95 14.01 10.54
N LEU A 347 -11.00 13.11 10.61
CA LEU A 347 -10.05 12.83 9.54
C LEU A 347 -10.28 11.43 9.00
N ASP A 348 -10.54 11.35 7.71
CA ASP A 348 -10.66 10.08 7.02
C ASP A 348 -9.30 9.61 6.52
N LEU A 349 -9.05 8.34 6.74
CA LEU A 349 -7.88 7.62 6.28
C LEU A 349 -8.35 6.45 5.40
N GLU A 350 -7.83 6.39 4.21
CA GLU A 350 -7.94 5.22 3.34
C GLU A 350 -6.76 4.31 3.66
N ILE A 351 -7.03 3.12 4.17
CA ILE A 351 -5.99 2.16 4.52
C ILE A 351 -5.94 1.09 3.43
N VAL A 352 -4.82 1.00 2.76
CA VAL A 352 -4.56 -0.08 1.80
C VAL A 352 -3.79 -1.18 2.53
N TYR A 353 -4.36 -2.37 2.56
CA TYR A 353 -3.70 -3.58 3.02
C TYR A 353 -3.28 -4.41 1.82
N GLY A 354 -2.09 -4.98 1.89
CA GLY A 354 -1.59 -5.81 0.81
C GLY A 354 -0.78 -7.00 1.30
N HIS A 355 -0.83 -8.07 0.51
CA HIS A 355 0.11 -9.16 0.64
C HIS A 355 0.49 -9.70 -0.73
N CYS A 356 1.68 -10.27 -0.82
CA CYS A 356 2.20 -10.91 -2.01
C CYS A 356 3.31 -11.90 -1.64
N TRP A 357 3.73 -12.70 -2.58
CA TRP A 357 4.71 -13.75 -2.39
C TRP A 357 6.00 -13.44 -3.13
N ALA A 358 7.12 -13.82 -2.56
CA ALA A 358 8.40 -13.71 -3.26
C ALA A 358 8.41 -14.56 -4.53
N GLY A 359 8.86 -13.95 -5.61
CA GLY A 359 9.10 -14.64 -6.86
C GLY A 359 10.48 -15.30 -6.90
N PRO A 360 10.75 -16.16 -7.87
CA PRO A 360 12.08 -16.69 -8.09
C PRO A 360 13.04 -15.52 -8.34
N VAL A 361 14.19 -15.54 -7.67
CA VAL A 361 15.26 -14.55 -7.88
C VAL A 361 15.72 -14.68 -9.34
N ARG A 362 15.48 -13.63 -10.13
CA ARG A 362 16.01 -13.57 -11.50
C ARG A 362 17.39 -12.94 -11.45
N PRO A 363 18.42 -13.62 -11.96
CA PRO A 363 19.78 -13.08 -11.98
C PRO A 363 19.94 -11.83 -12.85
N ASP A 364 19.01 -11.61 -13.78
CA ASP A 364 19.02 -10.45 -14.68
C ASP A 364 17.68 -9.73 -14.54
N GLY A 365 17.66 -8.42 -14.36
CA GLY A 365 16.47 -7.56 -14.34
C GLY A 365 15.64 -7.67 -15.64
N GLY A 366 15.23 -8.91 -15.98
CA GLY A 366 14.71 -9.31 -17.26
C GLY A 366 13.31 -8.84 -17.52
N VAL A 367 13.14 -8.17 -18.63
CA VAL A 367 11.89 -7.93 -19.34
C VAL A 367 11.11 -9.25 -19.44
N PHE A 368 9.84 -9.24 -19.06
CA PHE A 368 8.93 -10.38 -19.23
C PHE A 368 8.76 -10.68 -20.72
N GLY A 369 9.52 -11.66 -21.24
CA GLY A 369 9.30 -12.22 -22.56
C GLY A 369 8.36 -13.41 -22.47
N VAL A 370 7.10 -13.26 -22.86
CA VAL A 370 6.22 -14.40 -23.10
C VAL A 370 6.59 -14.98 -24.47
N ASP A 371 7.11 -16.20 -24.50
CA ASP A 371 7.29 -16.92 -25.75
C ASP A 371 5.92 -17.27 -26.34
N ALA A 372 5.49 -16.44 -27.30
CA ALA A 372 4.20 -16.62 -27.99
C ALA A 372 4.07 -18.00 -28.65
N GLY A 373 5.17 -18.72 -28.90
CA GLY A 373 5.16 -20.08 -29.46
C GLY A 373 4.67 -21.14 -28.46
N ARG A 374 4.64 -20.82 -27.16
CA ARG A 374 4.17 -21.74 -26.10
C ARG A 374 2.71 -21.53 -25.70
N ILE A 375 2.03 -20.55 -26.29
CA ILE A 375 0.61 -20.35 -26.03
C ILE A 375 -0.16 -21.42 -26.81
N PRO A 376 -0.88 -22.35 -26.14
CA PRO A 376 -1.64 -23.38 -26.85
C PRO A 376 -2.81 -22.74 -27.60
N VAL A 377 -2.71 -22.62 -28.90
CA VAL A 377 -3.81 -22.18 -29.74
C VAL A 377 -4.76 -23.38 -29.94
N ARG A 378 -5.93 -23.38 -29.27
CA ARG A 378 -6.98 -24.33 -29.60
C ARG A 378 -7.42 -24.04 -31.04
N ARG A 379 -7.05 -24.92 -31.96
CA ARG A 379 -7.71 -24.99 -33.28
C ARG A 379 -9.14 -25.49 -33.08
N ARG A 380 -10.11 -24.70 -33.52
CA ARG A 380 -11.51 -25.13 -33.65
C ARG A 380 -11.66 -26.00 -34.87
#